data_9beb81529689cdd2da77217076c0bc22
#
_entry.id   9beb81529689cdd2da77217076c0bc22
#
_cell.length_a   1.000
_cell.length_b   1.000
_cell.length_c   1.000
_cell.angle_alpha   90.00
_cell.angle_beta   90.00
_cell.angle_gamma   90.00
#
_symmetry.space_group_name_H-M   'P 1'
#
loop_
_entity.id
_entity.type
_entity.pdbx_description
1 polymer ?
#
loop_
_entity_poly.entity_id
_entity_poly.type
_entity_poly.pdbx_seq_one_letter_code
_entity_poly.pdbx_strand_id
1 'polypeptide(L)'
;MGGEYPLNCSAPGKVLLSYSESDDIKAYFNDPISKMTENTIVDYSHFISEAINIRQSGYAVDDEEFAKGIICIAAPVFNCEGCVVACVGLSTLTLYDSIHSLTNKKLELLKGVADEISKKLGYSAKE
;
A
#
# COMPACT_ATOMS: atom_id res chain seq x y z
N MET A 1 -16.05 17.47 -0.85
CA MET A 1 -14.71 17.14 -0.61
C MET A 1 -14.16 16.31 -1.74
N GLY A 2 -13.01 16.65 -2.08
CA GLY A 2 -12.41 15.93 -3.13
C GLY A 2 -12.69 14.46 -2.96
N GLY A 3 -12.70 13.75 -4.00
CA GLY A 3 -12.99 12.36 -3.99
C GLY A 3 -12.17 11.62 -2.97
N GLU A 4 -12.76 10.63 -2.39
CA GLU A 4 -12.04 9.77 -1.47
C GLU A 4 -11.05 8.96 -2.25
N TYR A 5 -9.85 8.88 -1.73
CA TYR A 5 -8.83 8.07 -2.34
C TYR A 5 -9.12 6.60 -2.05
N PRO A 6 -9.28 5.76 -3.07
CA PRO A 6 -9.65 4.37 -2.82
C PRO A 6 -8.51 3.63 -2.13
N LEU A 7 -8.84 2.96 -1.03
CA LEU A 7 -7.84 2.27 -0.23
C LEU A 7 -7.53 0.86 -0.74
N ASN A 8 -8.39 0.32 -1.58
CA ASN A 8 -8.25 -1.07 -2.03
C ASN A 8 -7.44 -1.21 -3.31
N CYS A 9 -7.21 -0.13 -4.05
CA CYS A 9 -6.61 -0.22 -5.38
C CYS A 9 -5.47 0.75 -5.63
N SER A 10 -4.96 1.38 -4.59
CA SER A 10 -3.73 2.18 -4.69
C SER A 10 -2.69 1.59 -3.74
N ALA A 11 -1.41 1.72 -4.07
CA ALA A 11 -0.38 1.17 -3.20
C ALA A 11 -0.40 1.84 -1.82
N PRO A 12 -0.43 3.18 -1.72
CA PRO A 12 -0.56 3.81 -0.41
C PRO A 12 -1.81 3.40 0.34
N GLY A 13 -2.95 3.35 -0.34
CA GLY A 13 -4.20 2.94 0.28
C GLY A 13 -4.15 1.53 0.80
N LYS A 14 -3.57 0.62 0.03
CA LYS A 14 -3.44 -0.78 0.44
C LYS A 14 -2.53 -0.90 1.67
N VAL A 15 -1.47 -0.09 1.76
CA VAL A 15 -0.63 -0.06 2.97
C VAL A 15 -1.48 0.34 4.17
N LEU A 16 -2.17 1.46 4.09
CA LEU A 16 -2.96 1.96 5.22
C LEU A 16 -4.04 0.97 5.64
N LEU A 17 -4.75 0.42 4.66
CA LEU A 17 -5.82 -0.53 4.95
C LEU A 17 -5.28 -1.84 5.52
N SER A 18 -4.14 -2.31 5.01
CA SER A 18 -3.56 -3.59 5.45
C SER A 18 -3.11 -3.57 6.90
N TYR A 19 -2.71 -2.42 7.42
CA TYR A 19 -2.29 -2.29 8.82
C TYR A 19 -3.44 -1.88 9.73
N SER A 20 -4.65 -1.78 9.21
CA SER A 20 -5.85 -1.53 10.02
C SER A 20 -6.31 -2.81 10.72
N GLU A 21 -7.19 -2.66 11.70
CA GLU A 21 -7.80 -3.79 12.36
C GLU A 21 -8.65 -4.59 11.36
N SER A 22 -8.76 -5.90 11.55
CA SER A 22 -9.49 -6.74 10.61
C SER A 22 -10.96 -6.35 10.51
N ASP A 23 -11.57 -5.86 11.60
CA ASP A 23 -12.95 -5.39 11.55
C ASP A 23 -13.09 -4.15 10.66
N ASP A 24 -12.12 -3.26 10.69
CA ASP A 24 -12.12 -2.07 9.84
C ASP A 24 -11.94 -2.45 8.37
N ILE A 25 -11.07 -3.41 8.10
CA ILE A 25 -10.89 -3.92 6.73
C ILE A 25 -12.20 -4.52 6.23
N LYS A 26 -12.84 -5.34 7.06
CA LYS A 26 -14.10 -5.99 6.72
C LYS A 26 -15.19 -4.94 6.45
N ALA A 27 -15.26 -3.91 7.30
CA ALA A 27 -16.22 -2.83 7.12
C ALA A 27 -16.02 -2.10 5.80
N TYR A 28 -14.77 -1.89 5.40
CA TYR A 28 -14.48 -1.25 4.12
C TYR A 28 -15.10 -2.03 2.95
N PHE A 29 -15.04 -3.35 3.01
CA PHE A 29 -15.54 -4.20 1.93
C PHE A 29 -17.03 -4.55 2.06
N ASN A 30 -17.71 -4.08 3.11
CA ASN A 30 -19.16 -4.23 3.23
C ASN A 30 -19.92 -3.35 2.24
N ASP A 31 -19.37 -2.19 1.90
CA ASP A 31 -19.97 -1.31 0.92
C ASP A 31 -19.56 -1.73 -0.49
N PRO A 32 -20.41 -1.46 -1.48
CA PRO A 32 -20.05 -1.77 -2.87
C PRO A 32 -18.77 -1.05 -3.28
N ILE A 33 -17.89 -1.76 -3.93
CA ILE A 33 -16.61 -1.23 -4.37
C ILE A 33 -16.58 -1.24 -5.89
N SER A 34 -16.24 -0.10 -6.48
CA SER A 34 -16.12 0.01 -7.93
C SER A 34 -14.86 -0.71 -8.40
N LYS A 35 -15.03 -1.52 -9.42
CA LYS A 35 -13.89 -2.18 -10.05
C LYS A 35 -13.30 -1.22 -11.08
N MET A 36 -12.17 -0.63 -10.75
CA MET A 36 -11.54 0.40 -11.58
C MET A 36 -10.85 -0.19 -12.80
N THR A 37 -10.24 -1.37 -12.63
CA THR A 37 -9.59 -2.14 -13.70
C THR A 37 -9.87 -3.61 -13.46
N GLU A 38 -9.39 -4.44 -14.38
CA GLU A 38 -9.51 -5.90 -14.21
C GLU A 38 -8.74 -6.38 -12.97
N ASN A 39 -7.73 -5.63 -12.54
CA ASN A 39 -6.87 -6.03 -11.41
C ASN A 39 -7.34 -5.51 -10.07
N THR A 40 -8.39 -4.70 -10.02
CA THR A 40 -8.88 -4.13 -8.76
C THR A 40 -9.37 -5.24 -7.82
N ILE A 41 -8.87 -5.23 -6.58
CA ILE A 41 -9.35 -6.14 -5.54
C ILE A 41 -10.64 -5.56 -4.98
N VAL A 42 -11.73 -6.31 -5.05
CA VAL A 42 -13.06 -5.80 -4.67
C VAL A 42 -13.71 -6.60 -3.55
N ASP A 43 -13.11 -7.69 -3.08
CA ASP A 43 -13.71 -8.49 -2.01
C ASP A 43 -12.75 -8.66 -0.84
N TYR A 44 -13.34 -8.89 0.33
CA TYR A 44 -12.60 -8.98 1.59
C TYR A 44 -11.62 -10.15 1.60
N SER A 45 -12.05 -11.33 1.16
CA SER A 45 -11.20 -12.53 1.27
C SER A 45 -9.93 -12.40 0.41
N HIS A 46 -10.06 -11.81 -0.78
CA HIS A 46 -8.90 -11.55 -1.62
C HIS A 46 -7.98 -10.51 -0.97
N PHE A 47 -8.59 -9.44 -0.44
CA PHE A 47 -7.79 -8.38 0.16
C PHE A 47 -7.06 -8.84 1.42
N ILE A 48 -7.67 -9.69 2.24
CA ILE A 48 -7.03 -10.16 3.48
C ILE A 48 -5.76 -10.95 3.18
N SER A 49 -5.74 -11.73 2.08
CA SER A 49 -4.53 -12.42 1.64
C SER A 49 -3.45 -11.43 1.23
N GLU A 50 -3.85 -10.39 0.53
CA GLU A 50 -2.93 -9.32 0.12
C GLU A 50 -2.39 -8.58 1.35
N ALA A 51 -3.25 -8.31 2.34
CA ALA A 51 -2.85 -7.61 3.56
C ALA A 51 -1.79 -8.39 4.34
N ILE A 52 -1.94 -9.70 4.42
CA ILE A 52 -0.95 -10.55 5.08
C ILE A 52 0.38 -10.42 4.39
N ASN A 53 0.39 -10.48 3.05
CA ASN A 53 1.62 -10.35 2.28
C ASN A 53 2.26 -8.97 2.47
N ILE A 54 1.46 -7.91 2.48
CA ILE A 54 1.95 -6.55 2.69
C ILE A 54 2.61 -6.42 4.04
N ARG A 55 1.98 -6.93 5.10
CA ARG A 55 2.56 -6.88 6.45
C ARG A 55 3.87 -7.65 6.54
N GLN A 56 3.96 -8.78 5.86
CA GLN A 56 5.16 -9.61 5.90
C GLN A 56 6.30 -8.99 5.09
N SER A 57 5.99 -8.44 3.92
CA SER A 57 7.01 -7.90 3.03
C SER A 57 7.38 -6.46 3.34
N GLY A 58 6.46 -5.71 3.98
CA GLY A 58 6.70 -4.32 4.31
C GLY A 58 6.48 -3.34 3.17
N TYR A 59 5.76 -3.73 2.14
CA TYR A 59 5.41 -2.83 1.05
C TYR A 59 4.19 -3.35 0.30
N ALA A 60 3.56 -2.45 -0.45
CA ALA A 60 2.43 -2.79 -1.31
C ALA A 60 2.75 -2.43 -2.76
N VAL A 61 2.10 -3.14 -3.67
CA VAL A 61 2.22 -2.90 -5.10
C VAL A 61 0.83 -2.62 -5.66
N ASP A 62 0.73 -1.58 -6.49
CA ASP A 62 -0.44 -1.30 -7.31
C ASP A 62 -0.05 -1.66 -8.74
N ASP A 63 -0.55 -2.80 -9.22
CA ASP A 63 -0.25 -3.30 -10.56
C ASP A 63 -1.46 -3.01 -11.44
N GLU A 64 -1.58 -1.76 -11.91
CA GLU A 64 -2.68 -1.31 -12.74
C GLU A 64 -4.04 -1.61 -12.08
N GLU A 65 -4.12 -1.42 -10.77
CA GLU A 65 -5.34 -1.73 -10.00
C GLU A 65 -6.28 -0.53 -9.93
N PHE A 66 -5.71 0.68 -9.94
CA PHE A 66 -6.49 1.91 -9.94
C PHE A 66 -6.76 2.42 -11.36
N ALA A 67 -5.73 2.39 -12.19
CA ALA A 67 -5.85 2.86 -13.57
C ALA A 67 -4.89 2.08 -14.44
N LYS A 68 -5.37 1.69 -15.61
CA LYS A 68 -4.52 1.00 -16.57
C LYS A 68 -3.37 1.92 -16.98
N GLY A 69 -2.16 1.36 -17.04
CA GLY A 69 -0.97 2.11 -17.41
C GLY A 69 -0.24 2.76 -16.24
N ILE A 70 -0.79 2.70 -15.03
CA ILE A 70 -0.18 3.28 -13.83
C ILE A 70 0.18 2.17 -12.86
N ILE A 71 1.44 2.17 -12.40
CA ILE A 71 1.92 1.24 -11.39
C ILE A 71 2.53 2.03 -10.25
N CYS A 72 2.50 1.46 -9.05
CA CYS A 72 2.99 2.14 -7.86
C CYS A 72 3.51 1.12 -6.84
N ILE A 73 4.49 1.54 -6.05
CA ILE A 73 4.89 0.81 -4.85
C ILE A 73 4.83 1.77 -3.67
N ALA A 74 4.56 1.24 -2.49
CA ALA A 74 4.46 2.08 -1.28
C ALA A 74 4.95 1.29 -0.07
N ALA A 75 5.53 2.01 0.89
CA ALA A 75 6.01 1.43 2.15
C ALA A 75 5.46 2.23 3.32
N PRO A 76 5.18 1.58 4.45
CA PRO A 76 4.59 2.26 5.61
C PRO A 76 5.59 3.10 6.38
N VAL A 77 5.07 4.15 7.02
CA VAL A 77 5.81 4.96 7.98
C VAL A 77 5.15 4.74 9.35
N PHE A 78 5.95 4.36 10.33
CA PHE A 78 5.47 4.06 11.68
C PHE A 78 5.79 5.20 12.64
N ASN A 79 4.90 5.44 13.61
CA ASN A 79 5.19 6.38 14.70
C ASN A 79 5.88 5.65 15.86
N CYS A 80 6.10 6.35 16.97
CA CYS A 80 6.79 5.80 18.13
C CYS A 80 6.03 4.65 18.79
N GLU A 81 4.74 4.53 18.53
CA GLU A 81 3.91 3.46 19.07
C GLU A 81 3.83 2.26 18.12
N GLY A 82 4.50 2.33 16.97
CA GLY A 82 4.47 1.27 15.98
C GLY A 82 3.22 1.25 15.12
N CYS A 83 2.47 2.35 15.10
CA CYS A 83 1.29 2.48 14.26
C CYS A 83 1.65 3.10 12.93
N VAL A 84 1.01 2.65 11.86
CA VAL A 84 1.22 3.25 10.54
C VAL A 84 0.45 4.56 10.48
N VAL A 85 1.17 5.66 10.30
CA VAL A 85 0.57 7.01 10.26
C VAL A 85 0.67 7.64 8.88
N ALA A 86 1.48 7.08 8.00
CA ALA A 86 1.68 7.59 6.65
C ALA A 86 2.32 6.50 5.81
N CYS A 87 2.56 6.79 4.55
CA CYS A 87 3.32 5.91 3.68
C CYS A 87 4.10 6.74 2.68
N VAL A 88 5.15 6.14 2.13
CA VAL A 88 5.94 6.72 1.05
C VAL A 88 5.67 5.90 -0.19
N GLY A 89 5.33 6.56 -1.28
CA GLY A 89 5.00 5.87 -2.52
C GLY A 89 5.77 6.39 -3.71
N LEU A 90 5.88 5.55 -4.72
CA LEU A 90 6.50 5.88 -5.99
C LEU A 90 5.61 5.35 -7.09
N SER A 91 5.10 6.25 -7.92
CA SER A 91 4.24 5.91 -9.05
C SER A 91 4.96 6.18 -10.36
N THR A 92 4.68 5.34 -11.36
CA THR A 92 5.18 5.57 -12.70
C THR A 92 4.21 4.97 -13.71
N LEU A 93 4.50 5.15 -14.97
CA LEU A 93 3.69 4.59 -16.05
C LEU A 93 4.29 3.28 -16.55
N THR A 94 3.46 2.35 -16.95
CA THR A 94 3.93 1.08 -17.52
C THR A 94 4.75 1.32 -18.80
N LEU A 95 4.57 2.48 -19.40
CA LEU A 95 5.36 2.90 -20.56
C LEU A 95 6.84 3.02 -20.24
N TYR A 96 7.18 3.40 -19.00
CA TYR A 96 8.56 3.67 -18.58
C TYR A 96 9.14 2.60 -17.69
N ASP A 97 8.30 1.84 -16.97
CA ASP A 97 8.78 0.91 -15.97
C ASP A 97 7.85 -0.29 -15.86
N SER A 98 8.30 -1.30 -15.13
CA SER A 98 7.49 -2.48 -14.80
C SER A 98 7.53 -2.68 -13.29
N ILE A 99 6.59 -3.47 -12.77
CA ILE A 99 6.59 -3.84 -11.35
C ILE A 99 7.93 -4.51 -10.99
N HIS A 100 8.40 -5.40 -11.84
CA HIS A 100 9.68 -6.08 -11.61
C HIS A 100 10.83 -5.08 -11.47
N SER A 101 10.89 -4.09 -12.36
CA SER A 101 11.92 -3.06 -12.30
C SER A 101 11.81 -2.20 -11.04
N LEU A 102 10.59 -1.80 -10.68
CA LEU A 102 10.36 -1.01 -9.46
C LEU A 102 10.81 -1.77 -8.22
N THR A 103 10.43 -3.03 -8.10
CA THR A 103 10.76 -3.81 -6.90
C THR A 103 12.24 -4.14 -6.84
N ASN A 104 12.89 -4.36 -7.97
CA ASN A 104 14.31 -4.69 -7.99
C ASN A 104 15.21 -3.46 -7.80
N LYS A 105 14.83 -2.31 -8.36
CA LYS A 105 15.72 -1.15 -8.41
C LYS A 105 15.37 -0.04 -7.43
N LYS A 106 14.09 0.10 -7.09
CA LYS A 106 13.61 1.27 -6.32
C LYS A 106 13.12 0.91 -4.93
N LEU A 107 12.74 -0.34 -4.70
CA LEU A 107 12.09 -0.73 -3.44
C LEU A 107 12.99 -0.49 -2.23
N GLU A 108 14.27 -0.86 -2.31
CA GLU A 108 15.19 -0.68 -1.18
C GLU A 108 15.35 0.79 -0.82
N LEU A 109 15.44 1.64 -1.84
CA LEU A 109 15.52 3.08 -1.62
C LEU A 109 14.23 3.60 -0.97
N LEU A 110 13.09 3.15 -1.46
CA LEU A 110 11.79 3.56 -0.92
C LEU A 110 11.65 3.15 0.55
N LYS A 111 11.99 1.90 0.86
CA LYS A 111 11.94 1.40 2.23
C LYS A 111 12.91 2.17 3.13
N GLY A 112 14.09 2.50 2.61
CA GLY A 112 15.06 3.28 3.37
C GLY A 112 14.54 4.66 3.73
N VAL A 113 13.85 5.33 2.81
CA VAL A 113 13.25 6.63 3.08
C VAL A 113 12.15 6.48 4.14
N ALA A 114 11.29 5.48 3.99
CA ALA A 114 10.21 5.24 4.96
C ALA A 114 10.77 4.94 6.35
N ASP A 115 11.85 4.16 6.43
CA ASP A 115 12.50 3.84 7.70
C ASP A 115 13.11 5.07 8.34
N GLU A 116 13.72 5.94 7.57
CA GLU A 116 14.30 7.17 8.10
C GLU A 116 13.23 8.09 8.69
N ILE A 117 12.11 8.22 8.00
CA ILE A 117 11.00 9.03 8.51
C ILE A 117 10.45 8.40 9.78
N SER A 118 10.29 7.07 9.80
CA SER A 118 9.81 6.36 10.98
C SER A 118 10.70 6.60 12.17
N LYS A 119 12.01 6.52 11.98
CA LYS A 119 12.98 6.78 13.06
C LYS A 119 12.87 8.19 13.61
N LYS A 120 12.66 9.16 12.72
CA LYS A 120 12.48 10.55 13.15
C LYS A 120 11.20 10.75 13.95
N LEU A 121 10.22 9.88 13.75
CA LEU A 121 8.98 9.88 14.53
C LEU A 121 9.10 9.05 15.81
N GLY A 122 10.28 8.53 16.08
CA GLY A 122 10.52 7.78 17.31
C GLY A 122 10.30 6.28 17.22
N TYR A 123 10.11 5.76 16.01
CA TYR A 123 9.89 4.32 15.84
C TYR A 123 11.19 3.56 16.07
N SER A 124 11.08 2.46 16.82
CA SER A 124 12.18 1.53 17.03
C SER A 124 11.66 0.14 16.78
N ALA A 125 12.16 -0.51 15.75
CA ALA A 125 11.74 -1.86 15.41
C ALA A 125 12.17 -2.81 16.53
N LYS A 126 11.23 -3.65 16.97
CA LYS A 126 11.55 -4.69 17.92
C LYS A 126 12.19 -5.86 17.18
N GLU A 127 13.22 -6.38 17.78
CA GLU A 127 13.90 -7.54 17.24
C GLU A 127 13.31 -8.81 17.76
#